data_508b92f8cca0b2e081d810e867d9adf0
#
_entry.id   508b92f8cca0b2e081d810e867d9adf0
#
_cell.length_a   1.000
_cell.length_b   1.000
_cell.length_c   1.000
_cell.angle_alpha   90.00
_cell.angle_beta   90.00
_cell.angle_gamma   90.00
#
_symmetry.space_group_name_H-M   'P 1'
#
loop_
_entity.id
_entity.type
_entity.pdbx_description
1 polymer ?
#
loop_
_entity_poly.entity_id
_entity_poly.type
_entity_poly.pdbx_seq_one_letter_code
_entity_poly.pdbx_strand_id
1 'polypeptide(L)'
;SNKSQSSDTVGAVERAVGVVEALKQLDGAGVTELSDHLGMSKSGVYKQLSTLVEAGIVTKQGTEYRLSFRLLSLGEYVRTNSRLYNVAAEEIDKLAEKNDHFAYLTVMDAKDCYCIHTAKGKNAVVPNLGVGNRIPFHHSAAGKAILSHLPKDRWEELMPTELTQMTEQTITDPETLKQELATVREEGVAFERGESVPGMRGVGAPIVAEDQTVVGAVAISGPVSLLQDMHFTEKIPSMILQTKNFIEVKFSLESRDPLREGSHIPENFY
;
A
#
# COMPACT_ATOMS: atom_id res chain seq x y z
N SER A 1 17.07 10.32 -32.68
CA SER A 1 17.72 11.21 -31.67
C SER A 1 16.94 11.09 -30.38
N ASN A 2 17.33 10.15 -29.54
CA ASN A 2 16.76 9.92 -28.21
C ASN A 2 17.33 11.00 -27.28
N LYS A 3 16.58 12.07 -27.05
CA LYS A 3 16.86 12.98 -25.93
C LYS A 3 16.41 12.26 -24.65
N SER A 4 17.37 11.71 -23.91
CA SER A 4 17.20 11.38 -22.49
C SER A 4 16.63 12.63 -21.81
N GLN A 5 15.40 12.54 -21.31
CA GLN A 5 14.91 13.49 -20.30
C GLN A 5 15.83 13.33 -19.10
N SER A 6 16.77 14.27 -18.93
CA SER A 6 17.47 14.45 -17.66
C SER A 6 16.39 14.80 -16.65
N SER A 7 16.05 13.90 -15.76
CA SER A 7 15.19 14.21 -14.62
C SER A 7 15.87 15.35 -13.85
N ASP A 8 15.16 16.43 -13.64
CA ASP A 8 15.62 17.61 -12.89
C ASP A 8 15.64 17.28 -11.39
N THR A 9 16.33 16.18 -11.03
CA THR A 9 16.38 15.62 -9.67
C THR A 9 17.60 16.17 -8.92
N VAL A 10 17.41 16.54 -7.68
CA VAL A 10 18.49 16.99 -6.79
C VAL A 10 19.11 15.77 -6.12
N GLY A 11 20.25 15.31 -6.61
CA GLY A 11 20.92 14.11 -6.10
C GLY A 11 21.22 14.09 -4.60
N ALA A 12 21.22 15.25 -3.92
CA ALA A 12 21.33 15.31 -2.46
C ALA A 12 20.05 14.80 -1.77
N VAL A 13 18.88 15.12 -2.33
CA VAL A 13 17.59 14.68 -1.83
C VAL A 13 17.43 13.16 -2.03
N GLU A 14 17.79 12.65 -3.21
CA GLU A 14 17.76 11.21 -3.48
C GLU A 14 18.61 10.42 -2.49
N ARG A 15 19.82 10.90 -2.23
CA ARG A 15 20.71 10.27 -1.23
C ARG A 15 20.14 10.32 0.19
N ALA A 16 19.50 11.45 0.57
CA ALA A 16 18.87 11.57 1.89
C ALA A 16 17.71 10.59 2.04
N VAL A 17 16.85 10.46 1.03
CA VAL A 17 15.77 9.44 1.00
C VAL A 17 16.36 8.04 1.06
N GLY A 18 17.43 7.75 0.30
CA GLY A 18 18.12 6.46 0.36
C GLY A 18 18.65 6.11 1.76
N VAL A 19 19.16 7.09 2.51
CA VAL A 19 19.58 6.89 3.91
C VAL A 19 18.40 6.57 4.83
N VAL A 20 17.26 7.24 4.64
CA VAL A 20 16.03 6.97 5.41
C VAL A 20 15.52 5.56 5.16
N GLU A 21 15.47 5.12 3.90
CA GLU A 21 15.06 3.75 3.54
C GLU A 21 16.03 2.69 4.07
N ALA A 22 17.34 2.94 3.99
CA ALA A 22 18.35 2.03 4.54
C ALA A 22 18.22 1.89 6.07
N LEU A 23 17.97 2.98 6.80
CA LEU A 23 17.73 2.93 8.24
C LEU A 23 16.48 2.12 8.60
N LYS A 24 15.44 2.17 7.77
CA LYS A 24 14.24 1.32 7.92
C LYS A 24 14.56 -0.15 7.69
N GLN A 25 15.32 -0.47 6.65
CA GLN A 25 15.68 -1.86 6.29
C GLN A 25 16.58 -2.52 7.32
N LEU A 26 17.51 -1.75 7.90
CA LEU A 26 18.53 -2.22 8.85
C LEU A 26 18.06 -2.13 10.32
N ASP A 27 16.84 -1.65 10.58
CA ASP A 27 16.33 -1.36 11.93
C ASP A 27 17.26 -0.46 12.78
N GLY A 28 17.85 0.53 12.11
CA GLY A 28 18.89 1.40 12.63
C GLY A 28 20.29 0.91 12.23
N ALA A 29 21.23 1.85 12.10
CA ALA A 29 22.59 1.53 11.66
C ALA A 29 23.61 2.62 12.01
N GLY A 30 24.89 2.26 12.03
CA GLY A 30 26.01 3.18 12.10
C GLY A 30 26.46 3.68 10.73
N VAL A 31 27.33 4.72 10.73
CA VAL A 31 27.85 5.33 9.48
C VAL A 31 28.56 4.30 8.59
N THR A 32 29.30 3.38 9.16
CA THR A 32 30.05 2.37 8.39
C THR A 32 29.10 1.41 7.68
N GLU A 33 28.13 0.89 8.38
CA GLU A 33 27.13 -0.05 7.87
C GLU A 33 26.27 0.60 6.76
N LEU A 34 25.82 1.83 6.96
CA LEU A 34 25.10 2.59 5.93
C LEU A 34 26.00 2.88 4.71
N SER A 35 27.29 3.17 4.92
CA SER A 35 28.26 3.39 3.84
C SER A 35 28.37 2.14 2.96
N ASP A 36 28.49 0.97 3.58
CA ASP A 36 28.63 -0.31 2.89
C ASP A 36 27.31 -0.69 2.18
N HIS A 37 26.17 -0.51 2.86
CA HIS A 37 24.84 -0.83 2.31
C HIS A 37 24.46 0.04 1.09
N LEU A 38 24.80 1.35 1.15
CA LEU A 38 24.43 2.31 0.11
C LEU A 38 25.51 2.51 -0.96
N GLY A 39 26.70 1.92 -0.82
CA GLY A 39 27.83 2.18 -1.71
C GLY A 39 28.32 3.64 -1.68
N MET A 40 28.09 4.35 -0.59
CA MET A 40 28.45 5.74 -0.40
C MET A 40 29.72 5.88 0.46
N SER A 41 30.48 6.98 0.29
CA SER A 41 31.58 7.28 1.20
C SER A 41 31.07 7.57 2.63
N LYS A 42 31.82 7.18 3.66
CA LYS A 42 31.48 7.48 5.07
C LYS A 42 31.25 8.97 5.33
N SER A 43 32.03 9.84 4.69
CA SER A 43 31.85 11.30 4.79
C SER A 43 30.54 11.77 4.12
N GLY A 44 30.14 11.13 3.02
CA GLY A 44 28.87 11.39 2.35
C GLY A 44 27.68 10.99 3.21
N VAL A 45 27.68 9.77 3.76
CA VAL A 45 26.66 9.29 4.70
C VAL A 45 26.57 10.19 5.92
N TYR A 46 27.71 10.54 6.53
CA TYR A 46 27.74 11.40 7.70
C TYR A 46 27.08 12.78 7.46
N LYS A 47 27.34 13.39 6.29
CA LYS A 47 26.70 14.67 5.92
C LYS A 47 25.18 14.53 5.81
N GLN A 48 24.68 13.46 5.16
CA GLN A 48 23.24 13.21 5.07
C GLN A 48 22.62 13.00 6.46
N LEU A 49 23.23 12.15 7.29
CA LEU A 49 22.77 11.90 8.65
C LEU A 49 22.74 13.16 9.52
N SER A 50 23.77 14.01 9.41
CA SER A 50 23.81 15.28 10.18
C SER A 50 22.62 16.18 9.82
N THR A 51 22.32 16.33 8.54
CA THR A 51 21.17 17.13 8.06
C THR A 51 19.84 16.49 8.49
N LEU A 52 19.69 15.15 8.38
CA LEU A 52 18.48 14.45 8.77
C LEU A 52 18.23 14.50 10.30
N VAL A 53 19.30 14.52 11.10
CA VAL A 53 19.19 14.70 12.57
C VAL A 53 18.77 16.13 12.87
N GLU A 54 19.36 17.14 12.24
CA GLU A 54 18.99 18.54 12.42
C GLU A 54 17.53 18.79 11.98
N ALA A 55 17.09 18.16 10.89
CA ALA A 55 15.70 18.18 10.44
C ALA A 55 14.74 17.36 11.33
N GLY A 56 15.24 16.59 12.31
CA GLY A 56 14.43 15.77 13.19
C GLY A 56 13.83 14.52 12.54
N ILE A 57 14.31 14.12 11.38
CA ILE A 57 13.87 12.92 10.65
C ILE A 57 14.58 11.66 11.19
N VAL A 58 15.80 11.83 11.67
CA VAL A 58 16.65 10.79 12.25
C VAL A 58 17.03 11.18 13.66
N THR A 59 17.17 10.21 14.56
CA THR A 59 17.73 10.38 15.89
C THR A 59 19.06 9.65 15.99
N LYS A 60 19.98 10.17 16.83
CA LYS A 60 21.26 9.55 17.08
C LYS A 60 21.31 9.03 18.51
N GLN A 61 21.68 7.77 18.71
CA GLN A 61 21.87 7.11 20.00
C GLN A 61 23.26 6.47 20.04
N GLY A 62 24.19 7.13 20.71
CA GLY A 62 25.60 6.71 20.69
C GLY A 62 26.20 6.78 19.29
N THR A 63 26.56 5.63 18.71
CA THR A 63 27.10 5.49 17.36
C THR A 63 26.05 5.11 16.31
N GLU A 64 24.82 4.77 16.73
CA GLU A 64 23.73 4.36 15.87
C GLU A 64 22.78 5.51 15.55
N TYR A 65 22.17 5.40 14.38
CA TYR A 65 21.12 6.31 13.87
C TYR A 65 19.85 5.50 13.65
N ARG A 66 18.71 6.09 14.00
CA ARG A 66 17.38 5.48 13.85
C ARG A 66 16.37 6.49 13.31
N LEU A 67 15.30 6.01 12.69
CA LEU A 67 14.20 6.89 12.28
C LEU A 67 13.53 7.54 13.49
N SER A 68 13.20 8.81 13.37
CA SER A 68 12.52 9.58 14.42
C SER A 68 11.01 9.28 14.45
N PHE A 69 10.41 9.31 15.65
CA PHE A 69 8.95 9.30 15.83
C PHE A 69 8.22 10.48 15.17
N ARG A 70 8.93 11.53 14.80
CA ARG A 70 8.35 12.65 14.00
C ARG A 70 7.74 12.14 12.68
N LEU A 71 8.30 11.08 12.09
CA LEU A 71 7.76 10.47 10.88
C LEU A 71 6.33 9.93 11.06
N LEU A 72 5.95 9.53 12.28
CA LEU A 72 4.57 9.13 12.57
C LEU A 72 3.59 10.29 12.38
N SER A 73 3.97 11.50 12.78
CA SER A 73 3.13 12.68 12.59
C SER A 73 2.92 12.98 11.09
N LEU A 74 3.96 12.85 10.28
CA LEU A 74 3.87 13.05 8.83
C LEU A 74 3.02 11.95 8.18
N GLY A 75 3.24 10.70 8.55
CA GLY A 75 2.45 9.56 8.05
C GLY A 75 0.98 9.64 8.45
N GLU A 76 0.69 10.02 9.70
CA GLU A 76 -0.69 10.19 10.18
C GLU A 76 -1.39 11.35 9.48
N TYR A 77 -0.70 12.46 9.25
CA TYR A 77 -1.23 13.56 8.44
C TYR A 77 -1.62 13.09 7.02
N VAL A 78 -0.77 12.35 6.33
CA VAL A 78 -1.08 11.82 4.99
C VAL A 78 -2.30 10.89 5.05
N ARG A 79 -2.32 9.97 6.03
CA ARG A 79 -3.39 8.98 6.18
C ARG A 79 -4.74 9.62 6.50
N THR A 80 -4.80 10.53 7.47
CA THR A 80 -6.06 11.17 7.93
C THR A 80 -6.59 12.19 6.94
N ASN A 81 -5.76 12.72 6.05
CA ASN A 81 -6.21 13.53 4.91
C ASN A 81 -6.67 12.70 3.71
N SER A 82 -6.53 11.38 3.75
CA SER A 82 -7.10 10.50 2.72
C SER A 82 -8.60 10.38 2.93
N ARG A 83 -9.37 10.87 1.95
CA ARG A 83 -10.82 10.72 1.94
C ARG A 83 -11.24 9.25 2.01
N LEU A 84 -10.57 8.36 1.27
CA LEU A 84 -10.84 6.94 1.30
C LEU A 84 -10.65 6.35 2.71
N TYR A 85 -9.58 6.74 3.41
CA TYR A 85 -9.36 6.31 4.79
C TYR A 85 -10.52 6.73 5.70
N ASN A 86 -10.95 7.99 5.61
CA ASN A 86 -11.98 8.56 6.50
C ASN A 86 -13.34 7.85 6.36
N VAL A 87 -13.71 7.42 5.16
CA VAL A 87 -14.98 6.72 4.92
C VAL A 87 -14.91 5.21 5.14
N ALA A 88 -13.72 4.61 4.98
CA ALA A 88 -13.58 3.17 4.91
C ALA A 88 -13.01 2.52 6.18
N ALA A 89 -12.22 3.22 6.98
CA ALA A 89 -11.49 2.62 8.11
C ALA A 89 -12.41 1.85 9.06
N GLU A 90 -13.52 2.45 9.51
CA GLU A 90 -14.51 1.82 10.39
C GLU A 90 -15.15 0.57 9.74
N GLU A 91 -15.36 0.58 8.43
CA GLU A 91 -15.97 -0.56 7.72
C GLU A 91 -14.97 -1.73 7.61
N ILE A 92 -13.67 -1.43 7.51
CA ILE A 92 -12.62 -2.45 7.56
C ILE A 92 -12.54 -3.07 8.97
N ASP A 93 -12.66 -2.25 10.02
CA ASP A 93 -12.72 -2.75 11.41
C ASP A 93 -13.91 -3.71 11.60
N LYS A 94 -15.11 -3.30 11.17
CA LYS A 94 -16.33 -4.13 11.21
C LYS A 94 -16.17 -5.42 10.39
N LEU A 95 -15.54 -5.35 9.21
CA LEU A 95 -15.29 -6.51 8.36
C LEU A 95 -14.39 -7.52 9.07
N ALA A 96 -13.31 -7.05 9.69
CA ALA A 96 -12.37 -7.91 10.41
C ALA A 96 -13.01 -8.57 11.65
N GLU A 97 -13.72 -7.78 12.46
CA GLU A 97 -14.36 -8.27 13.69
C GLU A 97 -15.43 -9.32 13.43
N LYS A 98 -16.33 -9.07 12.46
CA LYS A 98 -17.43 -9.96 12.13
C LYS A 98 -16.98 -11.32 11.60
N ASN A 99 -15.81 -11.39 10.97
CA ASN A 99 -15.37 -12.56 10.25
C ASN A 99 -14.15 -13.24 10.87
N ASP A 100 -13.60 -12.65 11.92
CA ASP A 100 -12.43 -13.14 12.63
C ASP A 100 -11.20 -13.31 11.71
N HIS A 101 -11.07 -12.42 10.71
CA HIS A 101 -9.97 -12.42 9.75
C HIS A 101 -9.15 -11.13 9.83
N PHE A 102 -7.99 -11.14 9.17
CA PHE A 102 -7.22 -9.93 8.91
C PHE A 102 -7.77 -9.24 7.66
N ALA A 103 -8.23 -7.99 7.82
CA ALA A 103 -8.73 -7.14 6.76
C ALA A 103 -7.84 -5.91 6.59
N TYR A 104 -7.73 -5.39 5.37
CA TYR A 104 -6.95 -4.21 5.10
C TYR A 104 -7.53 -3.37 3.97
N LEU A 105 -7.23 -2.07 4.04
CA LEU A 105 -7.59 -1.07 3.05
C LEU A 105 -6.33 -0.62 2.32
N THR A 106 -6.42 -0.54 1.01
CA THR A 106 -5.35 0.01 0.17
C THR A 106 -5.83 1.24 -0.57
N VAL A 107 -4.90 2.14 -0.87
CA VAL A 107 -5.11 3.31 -1.72
C VAL A 107 -4.14 3.26 -2.89
N MET A 108 -4.60 3.68 -4.05
CA MET A 108 -3.72 3.93 -5.19
C MET A 108 -3.16 5.35 -5.09
N ASP A 109 -1.84 5.49 -5.12
CA ASP A 109 -1.13 6.76 -5.12
C ASP A 109 -0.13 6.78 -6.28
N ALA A 110 -0.43 7.59 -7.28
CA ALA A 110 0.32 7.71 -8.53
C ALA A 110 0.58 6.35 -9.22
N LYS A 111 1.75 5.74 -8.97
CA LYS A 111 2.20 4.48 -9.60
C LYS A 111 2.23 3.31 -8.63
N ASP A 112 1.87 3.52 -7.39
CA ASP A 112 1.98 2.54 -6.32
C ASP A 112 0.65 2.35 -5.61
N CYS A 113 0.55 1.24 -4.91
CA CYS A 113 -0.57 0.94 -4.04
C CYS A 113 -0.04 0.75 -2.62
N TYR A 114 -0.65 1.42 -1.65
CA TYR A 114 -0.23 1.39 -0.25
C TYR A 114 -1.34 0.91 0.67
N CYS A 115 -0.98 0.09 1.65
CA CYS A 115 -1.87 -0.23 2.76
C CYS A 115 -2.00 1.00 3.67
N ILE A 116 -3.22 1.51 3.87
CA ILE A 116 -3.49 2.70 4.70
C ILE A 116 -4.28 2.39 5.98
N HIS A 117 -4.85 1.19 6.08
CA HIS A 117 -5.52 0.71 7.29
C HIS A 117 -5.48 -0.81 7.36
N THR A 118 -5.35 -1.34 8.58
CA THR A 118 -5.41 -2.78 8.87
C THR A 118 -6.28 -3.01 10.08
N ALA A 119 -7.09 -4.06 10.04
CA ALA A 119 -7.88 -4.52 11.15
C ALA A 119 -7.78 -6.04 11.30
N LYS A 120 -8.00 -6.56 12.49
CA LYS A 120 -7.94 -7.99 12.76
C LYS A 120 -9.05 -8.44 13.69
N GLY A 121 -9.64 -9.58 13.39
CA GLY A 121 -10.49 -10.29 14.33
C GLY A 121 -9.68 -10.90 15.48
N LYS A 122 -10.38 -11.46 16.46
CA LYS A 122 -9.77 -11.96 17.71
C LYS A 122 -8.73 -13.06 17.49
N ASN A 123 -9.00 -13.97 16.56
CA ASN A 123 -8.12 -15.13 16.28
C ASN A 123 -7.43 -15.01 14.90
N ALA A 124 -7.53 -13.84 14.27
CA ALA A 124 -6.96 -13.64 12.95
C ALA A 124 -5.43 -13.79 12.97
N VAL A 125 -4.90 -14.52 12.01
CA VAL A 125 -3.46 -14.55 11.75
C VAL A 125 -3.08 -13.31 10.96
N VAL A 126 -2.20 -12.50 11.52
CA VAL A 126 -1.75 -11.24 10.91
C VAL A 126 -0.58 -11.54 9.98
N PRO A 127 -0.70 -11.27 8.67
CA PRO A 127 0.44 -11.37 7.77
C PRO A 127 1.47 -10.28 8.08
N ASN A 128 2.66 -10.38 7.49
CA ASN A 128 3.65 -9.29 7.56
C ASN A 128 3.25 -8.11 6.65
N LEU A 129 2.13 -7.51 6.98
CA LEU A 129 1.53 -6.39 6.27
C LEU A 129 1.08 -5.33 7.27
N GLY A 130 1.61 -4.12 7.15
CA GLY A 130 1.28 -2.99 8.00
C GLY A 130 0.91 -1.73 7.20
N VAL A 131 0.41 -0.72 7.91
CA VAL A 131 0.16 0.61 7.34
C VAL A 131 1.45 1.19 6.78
N GLY A 132 1.39 1.77 5.58
CA GLY A 132 2.54 2.29 4.83
C GLY A 132 3.29 1.24 4.00
N ASN A 133 2.93 -0.04 4.08
CA ASN A 133 3.52 -1.04 3.18
C ASN A 133 2.98 -0.89 1.77
N ARG A 134 3.87 -1.03 0.80
CA ARG A 134 3.51 -1.11 -0.62
C ARG A 134 2.84 -2.45 -0.90
N ILE A 135 1.77 -2.42 -1.66
CA ILE A 135 1.01 -3.60 -2.08
C ILE A 135 1.39 -3.93 -3.53
N PRO A 136 1.91 -5.12 -3.79
CA PRO A 136 2.24 -5.53 -5.15
C PRO A 136 0.97 -5.71 -5.99
N PHE A 137 1.05 -5.27 -7.26
CA PHE A 137 -0.12 -5.30 -8.13
C PHE A 137 -0.47 -6.71 -8.61
N HIS A 138 0.50 -7.52 -9.07
CA HIS A 138 0.22 -8.75 -9.81
C HIS A 138 0.00 -10.00 -8.96
N HIS A 139 0.49 -10.03 -7.74
CA HIS A 139 0.42 -11.23 -6.88
C HIS A 139 -0.34 -11.01 -5.57
N SER A 140 -0.96 -9.86 -5.33
CA SER A 140 -1.84 -9.64 -4.18
C SER A 140 -3.30 -9.50 -4.61
N ALA A 141 -4.24 -9.91 -3.75
CA ALA A 141 -5.67 -9.79 -4.03
C ALA A 141 -6.08 -8.32 -4.26
N ALA A 142 -5.66 -7.41 -3.38
CA ALA A 142 -5.96 -5.98 -3.52
C ALA A 142 -5.30 -5.38 -4.77
N GLY A 143 -4.06 -5.76 -5.08
CA GLY A 143 -3.36 -5.30 -6.27
C GLY A 143 -4.05 -5.74 -7.56
N LYS A 144 -4.41 -7.03 -7.69
CA LYS A 144 -5.16 -7.56 -8.85
C LYS A 144 -6.53 -6.89 -8.98
N ALA A 145 -7.23 -6.66 -7.86
CA ALA A 145 -8.49 -5.95 -7.85
C ALA A 145 -8.36 -4.53 -8.42
N ILE A 146 -7.34 -3.78 -8.01
CA ILE A 146 -7.06 -2.44 -8.57
C ILE A 146 -6.71 -2.53 -10.05
N LEU A 147 -5.74 -3.38 -10.42
CA LEU A 147 -5.30 -3.52 -11.81
C LEU A 147 -6.45 -3.85 -12.77
N SER A 148 -7.39 -4.70 -12.36
CA SER A 148 -8.50 -5.12 -13.21
C SER A 148 -9.41 -3.96 -13.64
N HIS A 149 -9.43 -2.85 -12.91
CA HIS A 149 -10.27 -1.67 -13.17
C HIS A 149 -9.50 -0.49 -13.74
N LEU A 150 -8.17 -0.59 -13.87
CA LEU A 150 -7.40 0.47 -14.53
C LEU A 150 -7.64 0.49 -16.04
N PRO A 151 -7.58 1.67 -16.68
CA PRO A 151 -7.50 1.81 -18.12
C PRO A 151 -6.25 1.09 -18.66
N LYS A 152 -6.33 0.63 -19.92
CA LYS A 152 -5.26 -0.18 -20.53
C LYS A 152 -3.89 0.51 -20.53
N ASP A 153 -3.86 1.80 -20.87
CA ASP A 153 -2.65 2.63 -20.88
C ASP A 153 -2.01 2.73 -19.50
N ARG A 154 -2.81 2.88 -18.45
CA ARG A 154 -2.33 2.91 -17.06
C ARG A 154 -1.83 1.54 -16.61
N TRP A 155 -2.51 0.48 -17.02
CA TRP A 155 -2.08 -0.89 -16.75
C TRP A 155 -0.71 -1.17 -17.37
N GLU A 156 -0.49 -0.81 -18.64
CA GLU A 156 0.78 -0.98 -19.35
C GLU A 156 1.91 -0.16 -18.72
N GLU A 157 1.62 1.03 -18.19
CA GLU A 157 2.59 1.86 -17.46
C GLU A 157 3.02 1.25 -16.11
N LEU A 158 2.07 0.64 -15.39
CA LEU A 158 2.29 0.15 -14.02
C LEU A 158 2.86 -1.26 -13.97
N MET A 159 2.67 -2.03 -15.03
CA MET A 159 3.19 -3.40 -15.06
C MET A 159 4.69 -3.41 -15.31
N PRO A 160 5.47 -4.08 -14.45
CA PRO A 160 6.88 -4.26 -14.70
C PRO A 160 7.09 -5.13 -15.96
N THR A 161 8.19 -4.92 -16.64
CA THR A 161 8.58 -5.72 -17.82
C THR A 161 8.68 -7.20 -17.48
N GLU A 162 9.08 -7.52 -16.24
CA GLU A 162 9.16 -8.88 -15.72
C GLU A 162 8.34 -8.96 -14.44
N LEU A 163 7.41 -9.92 -14.38
CA LEU A 163 6.62 -10.20 -13.19
C LEU A 163 7.45 -11.02 -12.21
N THR A 164 7.81 -10.42 -11.09
CA THR A 164 8.63 -11.08 -10.06
C THR A 164 7.91 -12.30 -9.50
N GLN A 165 8.55 -13.45 -9.56
CA GLN A 165 8.08 -14.67 -8.96
C GLN A 165 8.37 -14.68 -7.45
N MET A 166 7.33 -14.69 -6.63
CA MET A 166 7.43 -14.76 -5.17
C MET A 166 7.26 -16.20 -4.65
N THR A 167 6.43 -16.99 -5.34
CA THR A 167 6.15 -18.39 -5.04
C THR A 167 6.00 -19.18 -6.35
N GLU A 168 5.85 -20.49 -6.25
CA GLU A 168 5.52 -21.33 -7.42
C GLU A 168 4.14 -21.00 -8.03
N GLN A 169 3.24 -20.40 -7.23
CA GLN A 169 1.89 -20.02 -7.64
C GLN A 169 1.81 -18.62 -8.23
N THR A 170 2.86 -17.82 -8.14
CA THR A 170 2.86 -16.45 -8.68
C THR A 170 2.67 -16.48 -10.19
N ILE A 171 1.69 -15.73 -10.70
CA ILE A 171 1.49 -15.53 -12.13
C ILE A 171 2.65 -14.66 -12.65
N THR A 172 3.47 -15.22 -13.53
CA THR A 172 4.62 -14.55 -14.15
C THR A 172 4.46 -14.32 -15.65
N ASP A 173 3.44 -14.93 -16.26
CA ASP A 173 3.09 -14.71 -17.66
C ASP A 173 2.08 -13.56 -17.81
N PRO A 174 2.40 -12.48 -18.56
CA PRO A 174 1.53 -11.33 -18.73
C PRO A 174 0.17 -11.66 -19.35
N GLU A 175 0.09 -12.62 -20.27
CA GLU A 175 -1.18 -12.99 -20.91
C GLU A 175 -2.08 -13.76 -19.94
N THR A 176 -1.52 -14.64 -19.13
CA THR A 176 -2.25 -15.31 -18.05
C THR A 176 -2.77 -14.31 -17.02
N LEU A 177 -1.96 -13.30 -16.66
CA LEU A 177 -2.40 -12.24 -15.77
C LEU A 177 -3.55 -11.43 -16.37
N LYS A 178 -3.50 -11.09 -17.65
CA LYS A 178 -4.60 -10.38 -18.34
C LYS A 178 -5.91 -11.15 -18.30
N GLN A 179 -5.86 -12.47 -18.49
CA GLN A 179 -7.05 -13.35 -18.39
C GLN A 179 -7.60 -13.37 -16.97
N GLU A 180 -6.74 -13.50 -15.97
CA GLU A 180 -7.13 -13.40 -14.54
C GLU A 180 -7.80 -12.05 -14.26
N LEU A 181 -7.21 -10.93 -14.72
CA LEU A 181 -7.75 -9.58 -14.49
C LEU A 181 -9.09 -9.36 -15.22
N ALA A 182 -9.31 -9.98 -16.37
CA ALA A 182 -10.61 -9.92 -17.05
C ALA A 182 -11.69 -10.62 -16.21
N THR A 183 -11.39 -11.79 -15.66
CA THR A 183 -12.28 -12.50 -14.73
C THR A 183 -12.57 -11.68 -13.48
N VAL A 184 -11.52 -11.09 -12.88
CA VAL A 184 -11.68 -10.19 -11.72
C VAL A 184 -12.60 -9.01 -12.03
N ARG A 185 -12.51 -8.46 -13.23
CA ARG A 185 -13.37 -7.34 -13.66
C ARG A 185 -14.84 -7.76 -13.81
N GLU A 186 -15.10 -8.95 -14.27
CA GLU A 186 -16.46 -9.51 -14.42
C GLU A 186 -17.06 -9.88 -13.05
N GLU A 187 -16.30 -10.56 -12.21
CA GLU A 187 -16.77 -11.06 -10.92
C GLU A 187 -16.75 -9.99 -9.82
N GLY A 188 -15.97 -8.91 -10.00
CA GLY A 188 -15.78 -7.83 -9.03
C GLY A 188 -14.89 -8.19 -7.85
N VAL A 189 -14.27 -9.38 -7.84
CA VAL A 189 -13.38 -9.86 -6.78
C VAL A 189 -12.14 -10.51 -7.37
N ALA A 190 -11.00 -10.29 -6.71
CA ALA A 190 -9.73 -10.92 -7.00
C ALA A 190 -9.37 -11.92 -5.91
N PHE A 191 -8.87 -13.07 -6.32
CA PHE A 191 -8.35 -14.10 -5.41
C PHE A 191 -6.82 -14.09 -5.43
N GLU A 192 -6.22 -14.28 -4.28
CA GLU A 192 -4.81 -14.59 -4.10
C GLU A 192 -4.73 -16.01 -3.53
N ARG A 193 -4.00 -16.90 -4.20
CA ARG A 193 -3.98 -18.33 -3.89
C ARG A 193 -2.56 -18.84 -3.59
N GLY A 194 -1.88 -18.17 -2.66
CA GLY A 194 -0.49 -18.48 -2.31
C GLY A 194 0.54 -17.83 -3.24
N GLU A 195 0.13 -16.80 -3.97
CA GLU A 195 0.96 -16.11 -4.95
C GLU A 195 1.98 -15.15 -4.31
N SER A 196 1.62 -14.56 -3.16
CA SER A 196 2.50 -13.66 -2.39
C SER A 196 3.34 -14.42 -1.37
N VAL A 197 2.71 -15.30 -0.62
CA VAL A 197 3.31 -16.08 0.47
C VAL A 197 2.73 -17.50 0.44
N PRO A 198 3.58 -18.55 0.43
CA PRO A 198 3.10 -19.93 0.48
C PRO A 198 2.20 -20.17 1.69
N GLY A 199 1.08 -20.86 1.48
CA GLY A 199 0.13 -21.18 2.56
C GLY A 199 -0.78 -20.03 3.01
N MET A 200 -0.69 -18.87 2.36
CA MET A 200 -1.62 -17.75 2.55
C MET A 200 -2.63 -17.69 1.40
N ARG A 201 -3.77 -17.09 1.66
CA ARG A 201 -4.81 -16.76 0.68
C ARG A 201 -5.36 -15.37 0.94
N GLY A 202 -5.92 -14.77 -0.09
CA GLY A 202 -6.58 -13.47 0.02
C GLY A 202 -7.73 -13.32 -0.96
N VAL A 203 -8.68 -12.48 -0.60
CA VAL A 203 -9.75 -12.01 -1.49
C VAL A 203 -9.78 -10.50 -1.39
N GLY A 204 -9.89 -9.83 -2.54
CA GLY A 204 -9.95 -8.37 -2.61
C GLY A 204 -10.98 -7.88 -3.61
N ALA A 205 -11.53 -6.70 -3.37
CA ALA A 205 -12.41 -6.02 -4.32
C ALA A 205 -11.98 -4.57 -4.49
N PRO A 206 -12.04 -4.02 -5.72
CA PRO A 206 -11.70 -2.63 -5.98
C PRO A 206 -12.77 -1.72 -5.40
N ILE A 207 -12.36 -0.55 -4.94
CA ILE A 207 -13.26 0.55 -4.57
C ILE A 207 -13.22 1.55 -5.72
N VAL A 208 -14.37 1.78 -6.32
CA VAL A 208 -14.52 2.58 -7.55
C VAL A 208 -15.38 3.81 -7.25
N ALA A 209 -14.92 4.97 -7.66
CA ALA A 209 -15.68 6.21 -7.55
C ALA A 209 -16.78 6.29 -8.62
N GLU A 210 -17.71 7.27 -8.52
CA GLU A 210 -18.82 7.46 -9.47
C GLU A 210 -18.35 7.66 -10.92
N ASP A 211 -17.19 8.28 -11.11
CA ASP A 211 -16.57 8.51 -12.43
C ASP A 211 -15.83 7.27 -12.98
N GLN A 212 -16.00 6.12 -12.36
CA GLN A 212 -15.33 4.85 -12.68
C GLN A 212 -13.83 4.84 -12.40
N THR A 213 -13.29 5.81 -11.68
CA THR A 213 -11.90 5.79 -11.22
C THR A 213 -11.74 4.82 -10.06
N VAL A 214 -10.79 3.89 -10.14
CA VAL A 214 -10.43 3.05 -9.01
C VAL A 214 -9.58 3.85 -8.02
N VAL A 215 -10.06 3.95 -6.78
CA VAL A 215 -9.42 4.74 -5.72
C VAL A 215 -8.65 3.88 -4.72
N GLY A 216 -8.91 2.59 -4.70
CA GLY A 216 -8.24 1.65 -3.82
C GLY A 216 -8.89 0.28 -3.84
N ALA A 217 -8.65 -0.52 -2.81
CA ALA A 217 -9.29 -1.83 -2.63
C ALA A 217 -9.45 -2.18 -1.15
N VAL A 218 -10.48 -2.97 -0.87
CA VAL A 218 -10.64 -3.70 0.39
C VAL A 218 -10.21 -5.15 0.19
N ALA A 219 -9.53 -5.73 1.17
CA ALA A 219 -9.15 -7.13 1.11
C ALA A 219 -9.13 -7.80 2.47
N ILE A 220 -9.31 -9.12 2.44
CA ILE A 220 -9.09 -10.05 3.55
C ILE A 220 -7.92 -10.96 3.16
N SER A 221 -7.06 -11.26 4.13
CA SER A 221 -5.98 -12.23 3.97
C SER A 221 -5.86 -13.13 5.20
N GLY A 222 -5.42 -14.35 4.99
CA GLY A 222 -5.22 -15.32 6.06
C GLY A 222 -4.62 -16.63 5.55
N PRO A 223 -4.28 -17.54 6.49
CA PRO A 223 -3.77 -18.87 6.15
C PRO A 223 -4.82 -19.70 5.40
N VAL A 224 -4.36 -20.58 4.53
CA VAL A 224 -5.20 -21.54 3.80
C VAL A 224 -6.10 -22.33 4.76
N SER A 225 -5.62 -22.67 5.96
CA SER A 225 -6.40 -23.41 6.97
C SER A 225 -7.64 -22.68 7.47
N LEU A 226 -7.67 -21.35 7.40
CA LEU A 226 -8.82 -20.52 7.78
C LEU A 226 -9.66 -20.08 6.58
N LEU A 227 -9.06 -20.02 5.40
CA LEU A 227 -9.70 -19.62 4.15
C LEU A 227 -9.85 -20.81 3.21
N GLN A 228 -10.79 -21.72 3.52
CA GLN A 228 -11.01 -22.97 2.78
C GLN A 228 -12.38 -23.00 2.08
N ASP A 229 -12.47 -23.77 1.01
CA ASP A 229 -13.69 -24.19 0.32
C ASP A 229 -14.69 -23.06 0.07
N MET A 230 -15.98 -23.30 0.32
CA MET A 230 -17.06 -22.33 0.17
C MET A 230 -16.86 -21.06 1.03
N HIS A 231 -16.11 -21.13 2.11
CA HIS A 231 -15.79 -19.95 2.91
C HIS A 231 -14.94 -18.98 2.11
N PHE A 232 -13.91 -19.50 1.40
CA PHE A 232 -13.03 -18.74 0.55
C PHE A 232 -13.68 -18.29 -0.76
N THR A 233 -14.46 -19.18 -1.41
CA THR A 233 -14.98 -18.93 -2.76
C THR A 233 -16.33 -18.21 -2.81
N GLU A 234 -17.08 -18.21 -1.71
CA GLU A 234 -18.43 -17.62 -1.69
C GLU A 234 -18.64 -16.64 -0.53
N LYS A 235 -18.35 -17.05 0.71
CA LYS A 235 -18.67 -16.21 1.89
C LYS A 235 -17.81 -14.95 1.96
N ILE A 236 -16.49 -15.11 1.87
CA ILE A 236 -15.56 -13.95 1.91
C ILE A 236 -15.82 -12.99 0.75
N PRO A 237 -15.95 -13.43 -0.52
CA PRO A 237 -16.34 -12.55 -1.61
C PRO A 237 -17.62 -11.78 -1.35
N SER A 238 -18.68 -12.44 -0.89
CA SER A 238 -19.96 -11.79 -0.57
C SER A 238 -19.80 -10.67 0.47
N MET A 239 -19.03 -10.92 1.54
CA MET A 239 -18.78 -9.94 2.60
C MET A 239 -17.94 -8.76 2.11
N ILE A 240 -16.90 -9.03 1.32
CA ILE A 240 -16.06 -7.99 0.73
C ILE A 240 -16.87 -7.11 -0.22
N LEU A 241 -17.70 -7.70 -1.08
CA LEU A 241 -18.57 -6.96 -2.00
C LEU A 241 -19.59 -6.07 -1.26
N GLN A 242 -20.18 -6.57 -0.17
CA GLN A 242 -21.06 -5.75 0.68
C GLN A 242 -20.31 -4.56 1.29
N THR A 243 -19.13 -4.81 1.86
CA THR A 243 -18.30 -3.76 2.48
C THR A 243 -17.84 -2.74 1.43
N LYS A 244 -17.37 -3.20 0.27
CA LYS A 244 -17.01 -2.37 -0.87
C LYS A 244 -18.16 -1.46 -1.28
N ASN A 245 -19.36 -2.01 -1.53
CA ASN A 245 -20.52 -1.23 -1.94
C ASN A 245 -20.89 -0.16 -0.92
N PHE A 246 -20.80 -0.47 0.37
CA PHE A 246 -21.06 0.48 1.43
C PHE A 246 -20.04 1.61 1.47
N ILE A 247 -18.75 1.29 1.29
CA ILE A 247 -17.68 2.28 1.20
C ILE A 247 -17.88 3.19 -0.03
N GLU A 248 -18.21 2.63 -1.18
CA GLU A 248 -18.44 3.41 -2.41
C GLU A 248 -19.61 4.40 -2.27
N VAL A 249 -20.71 3.97 -1.64
CA VAL A 249 -21.83 4.87 -1.33
C VAL A 249 -21.40 5.99 -0.39
N LYS A 250 -20.71 5.70 0.70
CA LYS A 250 -20.18 6.73 1.60
C LYS A 250 -19.23 7.68 0.88
N PHE A 251 -18.33 7.13 0.08
CA PHE A 251 -17.36 7.89 -0.69
C PHE A 251 -18.05 8.84 -1.67
N SER A 252 -19.11 8.42 -2.32
CA SER A 252 -19.91 9.26 -3.22
C SER A 252 -20.66 10.36 -2.49
N LEU A 253 -21.25 10.07 -1.34
CA LEU A 253 -22.00 11.06 -0.55
C LEU A 253 -21.08 12.17 -0.02
N GLU A 254 -19.87 11.85 0.43
CA GLU A 254 -18.90 12.86 0.87
C GLU A 254 -18.42 13.77 -0.27
N SER A 255 -18.46 13.32 -1.55
CA SER A 255 -18.13 14.17 -2.72
C SER A 255 -19.15 15.27 -2.94
N ARG A 256 -20.37 15.08 -2.46
CA ARG A 256 -21.51 15.97 -2.70
C ARG A 256 -21.75 16.97 -1.57
N ASP A 257 -20.96 16.90 -0.49
CA ASP A 257 -21.11 17.82 0.64
C ASP A 257 -20.30 19.11 0.40
N PRO A 258 -20.98 20.23 0.01
CA PRO A 258 -20.31 21.50 -0.29
C PRO A 258 -19.73 22.19 0.97
N LEU A 259 -20.00 21.70 2.18
CA LEU A 259 -19.50 22.30 3.42
C LEU A 259 -18.03 21.95 3.72
N ARG A 260 -17.42 20.99 3.00
CA ARG A 260 -16.01 20.59 3.17
C ARG A 260 -15.04 21.23 2.19
N GLU A 261 -15.50 21.92 1.14
CA GLU A 261 -14.62 22.71 0.25
C GLU A 261 -13.93 23.91 0.93
N GLY A 262 -14.32 24.22 2.18
CA GLY A 262 -13.86 25.41 2.92
C GLY A 262 -12.94 25.15 4.11
N SER A 263 -12.50 23.95 4.43
CA SER A 263 -11.57 23.71 5.53
C SER A 263 -10.11 23.95 5.08
N HIS A 264 -9.83 25.16 4.59
CA HIS A 264 -8.47 25.72 4.66
C HIS A 264 -8.16 25.93 6.14
N ILE A 265 -7.18 25.20 6.66
CA ILE A 265 -6.55 25.55 7.94
C ILE A 265 -6.02 26.99 7.79
N PRO A 266 -6.37 27.92 8.70
CA PRO A 266 -5.84 29.26 8.64
C PRO A 266 -4.31 29.23 8.70
N GLU A 267 -3.63 30.03 7.88
CA GLU A 267 -2.17 30.13 7.76
C GLU A 267 -1.43 30.63 9.05
N ASN A 268 -2.09 30.64 10.21
CA ASN A 268 -1.56 31.23 11.46
C ASN A 268 -1.33 30.18 12.57
N PHE A 269 -0.64 29.07 12.25
CA PHE A 269 -0.04 28.22 13.27
C PHE A 269 1.40 27.85 12.88
N TYR A 270 2.28 28.85 13.00
CA TYR A 270 3.73 28.67 13.15
C TYR A 270 4.22 29.60 14.25
#